data_98a3e1a88bdb4848a5544f8ca621574c
#
_entry.id   98a3e1a88bdb4848a5544f8ca621574c
#
_cell.length_a   1.000
_cell.length_b   1.000
_cell.length_c   1.000
_cell.angle_alpha   90.00
_cell.angle_beta   90.00
_cell.angle_gamma   90.00
#
_symmetry.space_group_name_H-M   'P 1'
#
loop_
_entity.id
_entity.type
_entity.pdbx_description
1 polymer ?
#
loop_
_entity_poly.entity_id
_entity_poly.type
_entity_poly.pdbx_seq_one_letter_code
_entity_poly.pdbx_strand_id
1 'polypeptide(L)'
;MANIDYSFENSIPIGPLKIAALDSCKDFAKKVDDYIVSFRQHDAEALAQRQSMLDFRGYDSKSYLLDFSCPRFGSGEAKCVLKESVRGSDIFAMVDVTNYSLTYQLCGEVNHMSPDNHYQDLKRLIGSCRGARRVNVVMPFCMRAVSISVPEENLLTVHWH
;
A
#
# COMPACT_ATOMS: atom_id res chain seq x y z
N MET A 1 18.45 9.51 22.23
CA MET A 1 17.16 9.35 21.52
C MET A 1 16.87 10.68 20.86
N ALA A 2 16.94 10.75 19.54
CA ALA A 2 16.64 11.97 18.81
C ALA A 2 15.13 12.23 18.93
N ASN A 3 14.78 13.39 19.43
CA ASN A 3 13.40 13.88 19.46
C ASN A 3 13.02 14.18 18.00
N ILE A 4 12.34 13.24 17.34
CA ILE A 4 11.79 13.50 16.03
C ILE A 4 10.57 14.38 16.26
N ASP A 5 10.71 15.65 15.97
CA ASP A 5 9.63 16.62 16.01
C ASP A 5 8.71 16.34 14.82
N TYR A 6 7.63 15.61 15.08
CA TYR A 6 6.56 15.36 14.09
C TYR A 6 5.62 16.59 14.01
N SER A 7 6.17 17.77 13.76
CA SER A 7 5.34 18.94 13.51
C SER A 7 4.64 18.79 12.13
N PHE A 8 3.53 18.05 12.09
CA PHE A 8 2.63 17.99 10.93
C PHE A 8 1.91 19.32 10.65
N GLU A 9 2.30 20.38 11.33
CA GLU A 9 1.59 21.66 11.37
C GLU A 9 1.45 22.34 10.00
N ASN A 10 2.19 21.92 8.98
CA ASN A 10 2.18 22.57 7.66
C ASN A 10 2.11 21.62 6.45
N SER A 11 1.87 20.33 6.64
CA SER A 11 1.77 19.40 5.50
C SER A 11 0.32 19.27 5.03
N ILE A 12 0.05 19.79 3.84
CA ILE A 12 -1.25 19.55 3.18
C ILE A 12 -1.28 18.11 2.69
N PRO A 13 -2.27 17.29 3.11
CA PRO A 13 -2.41 15.93 2.60
C PRO A 13 -2.55 15.91 1.07
N ILE A 14 -1.84 14.99 0.42
CA ILE A 14 -1.88 14.86 -1.05
C ILE A 14 -3.26 14.39 -1.51
N GLY A 15 -3.90 13.51 -0.75
CA GLY A 15 -5.21 12.96 -1.01
C GLY A 15 -5.67 12.04 0.12
N PRO A 16 -6.90 11.50 0.05
CA PRO A 16 -7.36 10.48 0.99
C PRO A 16 -6.41 9.28 0.99
N LEU A 17 -5.95 8.89 2.18
CA LEU A 17 -5.07 7.73 2.35
C LEU A 17 -5.82 6.44 2.02
N LYS A 18 -5.18 5.57 1.24
CA LYS A 18 -5.62 4.20 0.99
C LYS A 18 -4.43 3.23 1.05
N ILE A 19 -4.63 2.09 1.70
CA ILE A 19 -3.64 1.01 1.80
C ILE A 19 -4.11 -0.15 0.94
N ALA A 20 -3.39 -0.44 -0.13
CA ALA A 20 -3.67 -1.53 -1.05
C ALA A 20 -2.71 -2.70 -0.78
N ALA A 21 -3.12 -3.66 0.05
CA ALA A 21 -2.28 -4.78 0.42
C ALA A 21 -2.56 -6.02 -0.45
N LEU A 22 -1.55 -6.51 -1.15
CA LEU A 22 -1.60 -7.82 -1.81
C LEU A 22 -1.68 -8.94 -0.77
N ASP A 23 -2.15 -10.11 -1.18
CA ASP A 23 -2.41 -11.25 -0.29
C ASP A 23 -1.18 -11.62 0.55
N SER A 24 0.01 -11.43 -0.01
CA SER A 24 1.28 -11.68 0.68
C SER A 24 1.56 -10.76 1.87
N CYS A 25 0.85 -9.65 1.98
CA CYS A 25 1.12 -8.59 2.98
C CYS A 25 -0.13 -8.20 3.79
N LYS A 26 -1.25 -8.92 3.65
CA LYS A 26 -2.54 -8.55 4.25
C LYS A 26 -2.49 -8.43 5.77
N ASP A 27 -1.89 -9.40 6.45
CA ASP A 27 -1.84 -9.40 7.93
C ASP A 27 -1.00 -8.25 8.46
N PHE A 28 0.10 -7.93 7.77
CA PHE A 28 0.94 -6.79 8.12
C PHE A 28 0.20 -5.47 7.87
N ALA A 29 -0.42 -5.34 6.70
CA ALA A 29 -1.19 -4.14 6.35
C ALA A 29 -2.35 -3.88 7.31
N LYS A 30 -3.02 -4.94 7.79
CA LYS A 30 -4.05 -4.81 8.81
C LYS A 30 -3.52 -4.22 10.12
N LYS A 31 -2.36 -4.68 10.58
CA LYS A 31 -1.70 -4.10 11.77
C LYS A 31 -1.34 -2.63 11.57
N VAL A 32 -0.88 -2.28 10.36
CA VAL A 32 -0.57 -0.88 10.00
C VAL A 32 -1.85 -0.05 10.00
N ASP A 33 -2.93 -0.55 9.42
CA ASP A 33 -4.24 0.11 9.39
C ASP A 33 -4.76 0.38 10.81
N ASP A 34 -4.79 -0.66 11.64
CA ASP A 34 -5.22 -0.57 13.05
C ASP A 34 -4.39 0.47 13.82
N TYR A 35 -3.08 0.52 13.58
CA TYR A 35 -2.20 1.50 14.20
C TYR A 35 -2.49 2.93 13.72
N ILE A 36 -2.67 3.14 12.41
CA ILE A 36 -2.98 4.46 11.86
C ILE A 36 -4.34 4.95 12.37
N VAL A 37 -5.33 4.07 12.41
CA VAL A 37 -6.67 4.40 12.94
C VAL A 37 -6.56 4.85 14.39
N SER A 38 -5.88 4.08 15.25
CA SER A 38 -5.72 4.42 16.66
C SER A 38 -4.93 5.72 16.85
N PHE A 39 -3.85 5.91 16.08
CA PHE A 39 -3.05 7.12 16.11
C PHE A 39 -3.86 8.36 15.74
N ARG A 40 -4.64 8.29 14.68
CA ARG A 40 -5.48 9.42 14.24
C ARG A 40 -6.65 9.72 15.17
N GLN A 41 -7.20 8.71 15.84
CA GLN A 41 -8.21 8.92 16.88
C GLN A 41 -7.64 9.70 18.08
N HIS A 42 -6.44 9.36 18.52
CA HIS A 42 -5.74 10.11 19.57
C HIS A 42 -5.42 11.55 19.15
N ASP A 43 -4.96 11.73 17.91
CA ASP A 43 -4.69 13.06 17.37
C ASP A 43 -5.98 13.88 17.21
N ALA A 44 -7.10 13.26 16.85
CA ALA A 44 -8.38 13.96 16.72
C ALA A 44 -8.85 14.56 18.06
N GLU A 45 -8.62 13.89 19.19
CA GLU A 45 -8.88 14.44 20.51
C GLU A 45 -7.97 15.63 20.85
N ALA A 46 -6.70 15.58 20.45
CA ALA A 46 -5.75 16.69 20.62
C ALA A 46 -6.01 17.82 19.61
N LEU A 47 -6.47 17.50 18.39
CA LEU A 47 -6.76 18.44 17.30
C LEU A 47 -8.17 19.04 17.36
N ALA A 48 -9.10 18.49 18.16
CA ALA A 48 -10.42 19.11 18.39
C ALA A 48 -10.30 20.55 18.93
N GLN A 49 -9.15 20.90 19.48
CA GLN A 49 -8.78 22.28 19.82
C GLN A 49 -8.24 23.09 18.62
N ARG A 50 -7.92 22.47 17.48
CA ARG A 50 -7.38 23.10 16.26
C ARG A 50 -8.28 22.79 15.06
N GLN A 51 -9.33 23.55 14.94
CA GLN A 51 -10.50 23.36 14.07
C GLN A 51 -10.25 23.26 12.56
N SER A 52 -9.02 23.44 12.06
CA SER A 52 -8.75 23.61 10.63
C SER A 52 -8.31 22.35 9.86
N MET A 53 -7.94 21.25 10.51
CA MET A 53 -7.48 20.04 9.83
C MET A 53 -8.52 18.92 9.74
N LEU A 54 -9.61 19.00 10.50
CA LEU A 54 -10.64 17.96 10.59
C LEU A 54 -11.53 17.87 9.33
N ASP A 55 -11.52 18.88 8.48
CA ASP A 55 -12.35 18.91 7.26
C ASP A 55 -11.75 18.15 6.06
N PHE A 56 -10.58 17.52 6.23
CA PHE A 56 -10.00 16.77 5.14
C PHE A 56 -10.73 15.44 4.93
N ARG A 57 -11.42 15.33 3.80
CA ARG A 57 -12.19 14.13 3.46
C ARG A 57 -11.30 12.87 3.49
N GLY A 58 -11.66 11.90 4.33
CA GLY A 58 -10.95 10.62 4.48
C GLY A 58 -9.84 10.63 5.52
N TYR A 59 -9.70 11.72 6.31
CA TYR A 59 -8.78 11.72 7.44
C TYR A 59 -9.31 10.87 8.60
N ASP A 60 -10.59 11.02 8.91
CA ASP A 60 -11.28 10.21 9.94
C ASP A 60 -12.00 9.04 9.27
N SER A 61 -11.28 7.94 9.10
CA SER A 61 -11.80 6.70 8.51
C SER A 61 -11.66 5.56 9.52
N LYS A 62 -12.65 4.68 9.55
CA LYS A 62 -12.61 3.45 10.37
C LYS A 62 -11.58 2.44 9.86
N SER A 63 -11.18 2.54 8.61
CA SER A 63 -10.14 1.74 7.97
C SER A 63 -9.67 2.44 6.70
N TYR A 64 -8.41 2.32 6.40
CA TYR A 64 -7.76 2.82 5.19
C TYR A 64 -7.48 1.73 4.18
N LEU A 65 -7.82 0.47 4.50
CA LEU A 65 -7.64 -0.65 3.59
C LEU A 65 -8.52 -0.48 2.35
N LEU A 66 -7.90 -0.62 1.17
CA LEU A 66 -8.57 -0.60 -0.12
C LEU A 66 -9.20 -1.98 -0.39
N ASP A 67 -10.49 -2.02 -0.72
CA ASP A 67 -11.13 -3.27 -1.12
C ASP A 67 -10.86 -3.54 -2.61
N PHE A 68 -10.10 -4.58 -2.86
CA PHE A 68 -9.77 -5.08 -4.19
C PHE A 68 -9.51 -6.58 -4.17
N SER A 69 -9.44 -7.18 -5.34
CA SER A 69 -9.07 -8.59 -5.50
C SER A 69 -8.17 -8.77 -6.71
N CYS A 70 -7.25 -9.74 -6.62
CA CYS A 70 -6.38 -10.14 -7.73
C CYS A 70 -6.62 -11.62 -8.07
N PRO A 71 -7.80 -11.97 -8.65
CA PRO A 71 -8.06 -13.35 -9.04
C PRO A 71 -7.06 -13.82 -10.11
N ARG A 72 -6.64 -15.08 -9.98
CA ARG A 72 -5.78 -15.75 -10.95
C ARG A 72 -6.61 -16.73 -11.77
N PHE A 73 -6.43 -16.69 -13.08
CA PHE A 73 -7.09 -17.60 -14.00
C PHE A 73 -6.33 -18.93 -14.11
N GLY A 74 -7.03 -19.96 -14.64
CA GLY A 74 -6.41 -21.27 -14.86
C GLY A 74 -5.20 -21.27 -15.83
N SER A 75 -5.06 -20.21 -16.65
CA SER A 75 -3.87 -19.96 -17.49
C SER A 75 -2.65 -19.44 -16.73
N GLY A 76 -2.80 -19.13 -15.42
CA GLY A 76 -1.76 -18.51 -14.59
C GLY A 76 -1.75 -16.99 -14.62
N GLU A 77 -2.50 -16.36 -15.52
CA GLU A 77 -2.68 -14.92 -15.52
C GLU A 77 -3.50 -14.44 -14.30
N ALA A 78 -3.23 -13.23 -13.84
CA ALA A 78 -4.04 -12.60 -12.82
C ALA A 78 -4.57 -11.25 -13.29
N LYS A 79 -5.66 -10.80 -12.66
CA LYS A 79 -6.28 -9.51 -12.92
C LYS A 79 -6.54 -8.84 -11.58
N CYS A 80 -6.11 -7.58 -11.41
CA CYS A 80 -6.53 -6.78 -10.27
C CYS A 80 -7.83 -6.04 -10.56
N VAL A 81 -8.80 -6.17 -9.66
CA VAL A 81 -10.10 -5.52 -9.74
C VAL A 81 -10.33 -4.71 -8.48
N LEU A 82 -10.41 -3.40 -8.63
CA LEU A 82 -10.77 -2.48 -7.55
C LEU A 82 -12.29 -2.51 -7.37
N LYS A 83 -12.76 -2.60 -6.12
CA LYS A 83 -14.17 -2.60 -5.78
C LYS A 83 -14.66 -1.21 -5.35
N GLU A 84 -13.73 -0.26 -5.18
CA GLU A 84 -14.02 1.12 -4.86
C GLU A 84 -13.18 2.09 -5.71
N SER A 85 -13.59 3.34 -5.78
CA SER A 85 -12.86 4.37 -6.53
C SER A 85 -11.62 4.83 -5.76
N VAL A 86 -10.51 4.89 -6.48
CA VAL A 86 -9.23 5.41 -5.97
C VAL A 86 -8.91 6.81 -6.51
N ARG A 87 -9.85 7.44 -7.20
CA ARG A 87 -9.61 8.75 -7.83
C ARG A 87 -9.21 9.80 -6.80
N GLY A 88 -8.08 10.44 -7.03
CA GLY A 88 -7.53 11.49 -6.17
C GLY A 88 -6.93 11.00 -4.86
N SER A 89 -6.89 9.68 -4.61
CA SER A 89 -6.34 9.11 -3.38
C SER A 89 -4.81 9.03 -3.43
N ASP A 90 -4.22 9.03 -2.23
CA ASP A 90 -2.82 8.70 -1.99
C ASP A 90 -2.74 7.23 -1.57
N ILE A 91 -2.20 6.38 -2.44
CA ILE A 91 -2.21 4.92 -2.27
C ILE A 91 -0.87 4.43 -1.80
N PHE A 92 -0.89 3.53 -0.80
CA PHE A 92 0.26 2.76 -0.37
C PHE A 92 0.03 1.29 -0.73
N ALA A 93 0.64 0.85 -1.84
CA ALA A 93 0.61 -0.52 -2.31
C ALA A 93 1.63 -1.35 -1.53
N MET A 94 1.16 -2.37 -0.79
CA MET A 94 2.01 -3.19 0.07
C MET A 94 2.13 -4.62 -0.48
N VAL A 95 3.36 -5.12 -0.56
CA VAL A 95 3.65 -6.47 -1.04
C VAL A 95 4.85 -7.06 -0.30
N ASP A 96 4.74 -8.33 0.10
CA ASP A 96 5.87 -9.15 0.51
C ASP A 96 6.18 -10.16 -0.60
N VAL A 97 7.27 -9.93 -1.32
CA VAL A 97 7.69 -10.78 -2.44
C VAL A 97 8.37 -12.07 -1.96
N THR A 98 8.70 -12.16 -0.68
CA THR A 98 9.36 -13.33 -0.08
C THR A 98 8.38 -14.35 0.47
N ASN A 99 7.07 -14.07 0.42
CA ASN A 99 6.06 -14.96 0.97
C ASN A 99 5.79 -16.17 0.06
N TYR A 100 6.46 -17.28 0.35
CA TYR A 100 6.26 -18.56 -0.35
C TYR A 100 5.08 -19.39 0.16
N SER A 101 4.37 -18.95 1.20
CA SER A 101 3.26 -19.72 1.74
C SER A 101 2.00 -19.64 0.88
N LEU A 102 1.87 -18.62 0.05
CA LEU A 102 0.75 -18.45 -0.86
C LEU A 102 0.85 -19.40 -2.05
N THR A 103 -0.30 -19.97 -2.37
CA THR A 103 -0.44 -20.90 -3.49
C THR A 103 -1.54 -20.44 -4.44
N TYR A 104 -1.47 -20.91 -5.67
CA TYR A 104 -2.52 -20.77 -6.68
C TYR A 104 -2.67 -22.07 -7.48
N GLN A 105 -3.82 -22.25 -8.12
CA GLN A 105 -4.05 -23.38 -8.99
C GLN A 105 -3.75 -23.03 -10.44
N LEU A 106 -3.00 -23.91 -11.13
CA LEU A 106 -2.72 -23.83 -12.55
C LEU A 106 -2.99 -25.20 -13.17
N CYS A 107 -3.95 -25.27 -14.08
CA CYS A 107 -4.34 -26.52 -14.74
C CYS A 107 -4.68 -27.67 -13.75
N GLY A 108 -5.24 -27.35 -12.59
CA GLY A 108 -5.59 -28.32 -11.54
C GLY A 108 -4.45 -28.64 -10.56
N GLU A 109 -3.23 -28.17 -10.81
CA GLU A 109 -2.07 -28.35 -9.93
C GLU A 109 -1.89 -27.16 -8.99
N VAL A 110 -1.48 -27.43 -7.75
CA VAL A 110 -1.18 -26.41 -6.74
C VAL A 110 0.26 -25.93 -6.90
N ASN A 111 0.43 -24.65 -7.15
CA ASN A 111 1.74 -24.02 -7.32
C ASN A 111 1.97 -22.97 -6.23
N HIS A 112 3.17 -22.88 -5.69
CA HIS A 112 3.56 -21.80 -4.81
C HIS A 112 3.84 -20.52 -5.60
N MET A 113 3.46 -19.38 -5.03
CA MET A 113 3.79 -18.09 -5.62
C MET A 113 5.28 -17.80 -5.52
N SER A 114 5.90 -17.55 -6.66
CA SER A 114 7.28 -17.09 -6.73
C SER A 114 7.39 -15.58 -6.45
N PRO A 115 8.57 -15.04 -6.14
CA PRO A 115 8.80 -13.60 -6.06
C PRO A 115 8.34 -12.85 -7.30
N ASP A 116 8.55 -13.43 -8.50
CA ASP A 116 8.10 -12.83 -9.75
C ASP A 116 6.57 -12.77 -9.85
N ASN A 117 5.87 -13.79 -9.34
CA ASN A 117 4.40 -13.76 -9.30
C ASN A 117 3.88 -12.61 -8.43
N HIS A 118 4.46 -12.42 -7.24
CA HIS A 118 4.11 -11.29 -6.36
C HIS A 118 4.41 -9.95 -7.01
N TYR A 119 5.55 -9.86 -7.69
CA TYR A 119 5.95 -8.64 -8.40
C TYR A 119 5.03 -8.33 -9.59
N GLN A 120 4.59 -9.35 -10.32
CA GLN A 120 3.61 -9.16 -11.40
C GLN A 120 2.24 -8.74 -10.88
N ASP A 121 1.80 -9.27 -9.73
CA ASP A 121 0.55 -8.86 -9.11
C ASP A 121 0.63 -7.41 -8.60
N LEU A 122 1.80 -6.98 -8.08
CA LEU A 122 2.05 -5.57 -7.75
C LEU A 122 1.90 -4.66 -8.99
N LYS A 123 2.50 -5.03 -10.12
CA LYS A 123 2.36 -4.25 -11.36
C LYS A 123 0.89 -4.14 -11.82
N ARG A 124 0.12 -5.22 -11.70
CA ARG A 124 -1.32 -5.24 -12.03
C ARG A 124 -2.10 -4.33 -11.10
N LEU A 125 -1.79 -4.36 -9.80
CA LEU A 125 -2.39 -3.46 -8.82
C LEU A 125 -2.10 -1.99 -9.16
N ILE A 126 -0.84 -1.63 -9.39
CA ILE A 126 -0.45 -0.27 -9.79
C ILE A 126 -1.19 0.15 -11.06
N GLY A 127 -1.24 -0.74 -12.07
CA GLY A 127 -1.95 -0.49 -13.31
C GLY A 127 -3.46 -0.28 -13.14
N SER A 128 -4.06 -0.91 -12.11
CA SER A 128 -5.48 -0.73 -11.77
C SER A 128 -5.75 0.57 -11.02
N CYS A 129 -4.74 1.13 -10.34
CA CYS A 129 -4.85 2.36 -9.57
C CYS A 129 -4.79 3.64 -10.42
N ARG A 130 -5.14 3.56 -11.71
CA ARG A 130 -5.20 4.73 -12.59
C ARG A 130 -6.22 5.74 -12.08
N GLY A 131 -5.80 6.97 -11.91
CA GLY A 131 -6.62 8.05 -11.34
C GLY A 131 -6.33 8.31 -9.87
N ALA A 132 -5.54 7.50 -9.20
CA ALA A 132 -4.92 7.88 -7.93
C ALA A 132 -4.03 9.11 -8.14
N ARG A 133 -3.93 9.93 -7.11
CA ARG A 133 -3.05 11.11 -7.16
C ARG A 133 -1.59 10.71 -7.00
N ARG A 134 -1.33 9.69 -6.19
CA ARG A 134 -0.02 9.11 -5.97
C ARG A 134 -0.15 7.63 -5.63
N VAL A 135 0.80 6.83 -6.07
CA VAL A 135 0.94 5.43 -5.65
C VAL A 135 2.35 5.25 -5.10
N ASN A 136 2.44 4.91 -3.83
CA ASN A 136 3.68 4.57 -3.16
C ASN A 136 3.75 3.05 -3.02
N VAL A 137 4.93 2.47 -3.20
CA VAL A 137 5.14 1.03 -3.00
C VAL A 137 5.87 0.80 -1.69
N VAL A 138 5.29 -0.04 -0.83
CA VAL A 138 5.89 -0.50 0.42
C VAL A 138 6.25 -1.97 0.25
N MET A 139 7.53 -2.25 0.20
CA MET A 139 8.08 -3.59 0.04
C MET A 139 9.06 -3.84 1.18
N PRO A 140 8.62 -4.51 2.28
CA PRO A 140 9.46 -4.72 3.47
C PRO A 140 10.75 -5.46 3.16
N PHE A 141 10.70 -6.38 2.17
CA PHE A 141 11.86 -7.10 1.67
C PHE A 141 11.93 -6.97 0.15
N CYS A 142 13.02 -6.38 -0.34
CA CYS A 142 13.28 -6.28 -1.77
C CYS A 142 14.29 -7.35 -2.19
N MET A 143 13.82 -8.39 -2.88
CA MET A 143 14.66 -9.49 -3.36
C MET A 143 15.50 -9.13 -4.59
N ARG A 144 15.38 -7.93 -5.12
CA ARG A 144 16.13 -7.52 -6.30
C ARG A 144 17.51 -6.97 -5.94
N ALA A 145 18.27 -7.76 -5.20
CA ALA A 145 19.69 -7.50 -4.92
C ALA A 145 20.61 -8.05 -6.01
N VAL A 146 20.19 -8.13 -7.27
CA VAL A 146 21.08 -8.51 -8.36
C VAL A 146 21.41 -7.27 -9.19
N SER A 147 22.60 -6.74 -8.91
CA SER A 147 23.45 -5.92 -9.78
C SER A 147 22.83 -4.61 -10.33
N ILE A 148 22.30 -3.77 -9.46
CA ILE A 148 22.45 -2.34 -9.69
C ILE A 148 23.15 -1.82 -8.43
N SER A 149 24.41 -1.45 -8.57
CA SER A 149 25.11 -0.60 -7.60
C SER A 149 24.42 0.76 -7.63
N VAL A 150 23.36 0.90 -6.85
CA VAL A 150 22.77 2.19 -6.58
C VAL A 150 23.59 2.80 -5.44
N PRO A 151 24.17 3.98 -5.60
CA PRO A 151 24.80 4.69 -4.49
C PRO A 151 23.78 4.82 -3.35
N GLU A 152 24.23 4.69 -2.11
CA GLU A 152 23.43 4.68 -0.88
C GLU A 152 22.54 5.93 -0.67
N GLU A 153 22.62 6.91 -1.54
CA GLU A 153 21.91 8.19 -1.43
C GLU A 153 20.50 8.23 -2.05
N ASN A 154 20.06 7.14 -2.72
CA ASN A 154 18.75 7.13 -3.37
C ASN A 154 17.85 6.02 -2.83
N LEU A 155 17.17 6.30 -1.74
CA LEU A 155 15.96 5.59 -1.37
C LEU A 155 14.96 5.82 -2.51
N LEU A 156 14.70 4.77 -3.30
CA LEU A 156 13.86 4.83 -4.50
C LEU A 156 12.40 5.18 -4.13
N THR A 157 12.11 6.45 -4.10
CA THR A 157 10.74 6.93 -4.28
C THR A 157 10.48 6.92 -5.79
N VAL A 158 9.79 5.89 -6.27
CA VAL A 158 9.41 5.83 -7.68
C VAL A 158 8.23 6.78 -7.88
N HIS A 159 8.51 7.99 -8.36
CA HIS A 159 7.49 8.91 -8.82
C HIS A 159 7.17 8.60 -10.30
N TRP A 160 5.95 8.17 -10.56
CA TRP A 160 5.42 8.16 -11.92
C TRP A 160 4.66 9.46 -12.17
N HIS A 161 5.11 10.22 -13.16
CA HIS A 161 4.38 11.37 -13.72
C HIS A 161 3.30 10.90 -14.69
#